data_20e75f63028dfc926c1014e798815deb
#
_entry.id   20e75f63028dfc926c1014e798815deb
#
_cell.length_a   1.000
_cell.length_b   1.000
_cell.length_c   1.000
_cell.angle_alpha   90.00
_cell.angle_beta   90.00
_cell.angle_gamma   90.00
#
_symmetry.space_group_name_H-M   'P 1'
#
loop_
_entity.id
_entity.type
_entity.pdbx_description
1 polymer ?
#
loop_
_entity_poly.entity_id
_entity_poly.type
_entity_poly.pdbx_seq_one_letter_code
_entity_poly.pdbx_strand_id
1 'polypeptide(L)'
;VFAPPPSAAAAPPEDDDAVDDVDRVTGTGAIPVDSAGAATVLAPPSQPIPTVRLADDEPGIVDSAAEHHPALLVEAAGPEPTPLDLRAGRAARLFWLWFAANSSVVSLSLGALLFGLGMSLRQSLVAILVGVALSFLPLGLVTLAGKWSGQPTMIVSRASFGVVGNAVPTVVAVLSRAFWGGALLWVLAAGVGRVLADAGLDAGLGEQVWTLVALGVGFALAFVVAIFGYGFLARVQLVLSIVTGILVVGLIALTFPYLDIAAAQGIPDGPWMLLVSGVVLVFSFVGLAWVHSSADVARYQRPEXDGGATMLWATFGATLPAFALIAWGAMLAASDPVLADGLATNPLHTIAALLPVWYPVPLLAAIALGLLSGVVLTVYSGGFALQALGVRLRRSATTVIAGVLVLAAAAALVFLAGDARGLIRDVATTFAVPVAAWAGIFASEMMIRRRRFHADSLLRRGGIYPAVRWVNVVGFVVIAALGFGLTSAELPGLGWQGYLLPFLGLPDGDPLLTSDVGVLVALVLGILLPLVSAIPAIRRQEDASVD
;
A
#
# COMPACT_ATOMS: atom_id res chain seq x y z
N VAL A 1 -32.81 9.55 -35.83
CA VAL A 1 -34.08 10.24 -35.63
C VAL A 1 -34.15 10.64 -34.16
N PHE A 2 -33.84 11.90 -33.87
CA PHE A 2 -33.89 12.45 -32.50
C PHE A 2 -35.19 13.23 -32.36
N ALA A 3 -35.92 12.98 -31.31
CA ALA A 3 -37.11 13.75 -30.96
C ALA A 3 -36.68 15.01 -30.20
N PRO A 4 -37.34 16.15 -30.42
CA PRO A 4 -37.00 17.39 -29.70
C PRO A 4 -37.48 17.36 -28.24
N PRO A 5 -36.86 18.15 -27.36
CA PRO A 5 -37.27 18.19 -25.96
C PRO A 5 -38.60 18.95 -25.77
N PRO A 6 -39.31 18.66 -24.68
CA PRO A 6 -40.60 19.32 -24.47
C PRO A 6 -40.45 20.78 -24.05
N SER A 7 -41.42 21.57 -24.43
CA SER A 7 -41.50 23.00 -24.21
C SER A 7 -41.65 23.36 -22.72
N ALA A 8 -41.00 24.43 -22.31
CA ALA A 8 -41.03 24.90 -20.93
C ALA A 8 -42.43 25.38 -20.53
N ALA A 9 -42.88 24.90 -19.38
CA ALA A 9 -44.17 25.36 -18.83
C ALA A 9 -44.01 26.73 -18.21
N ALA A 10 -45.04 27.56 -18.35
CA ALA A 10 -45.06 28.94 -17.86
C ALA A 10 -45.07 29.01 -16.33
N ALA A 11 -44.40 30.01 -15.79
CA ALA A 11 -44.32 30.25 -14.34
C ALA A 11 -45.65 30.80 -13.82
N PRO A 12 -46.05 30.46 -12.58
CA PRO A 12 -47.24 31.04 -11.98
C PRO A 12 -47.04 32.52 -11.60
N PRO A 13 -48.12 33.29 -11.46
CA PRO A 13 -48.02 34.72 -11.17
C PRO A 13 -47.50 35.00 -9.76
N GLU A 14 -46.74 36.04 -9.63
CA GLU A 14 -46.19 36.52 -8.37
C GLU A 14 -47.32 37.16 -7.53
N ASP A 15 -47.46 36.67 -6.30
CA ASP A 15 -48.33 37.34 -5.32
C ASP A 15 -47.53 38.42 -4.62
N ASP A 16 -47.98 39.63 -4.80
CA ASP A 16 -47.36 40.87 -4.29
C ASP A 16 -47.81 41.23 -2.86
N ASP A 17 -47.80 40.29 -1.93
CA ASP A 17 -48.15 40.63 -0.54
C ASP A 17 -47.27 39.94 0.49
N ALA A 18 -45.96 40.26 0.44
CA ALA A 18 -45.08 39.81 1.54
C ALA A 18 -43.95 40.81 1.76
N VAL A 19 -44.31 42.06 2.00
CA VAL A 19 -43.34 43.02 2.52
C VAL A 19 -43.97 43.61 3.78
N ASP A 20 -43.74 42.96 4.89
CA ASP A 20 -43.74 43.60 6.23
C ASP A 20 -43.60 42.55 7.31
N ASP A 21 -42.39 41.96 7.44
CA ASP A 21 -42.01 41.33 8.70
C ASP A 21 -40.50 41.13 8.82
N VAL A 22 -39.74 42.20 8.64
CA VAL A 22 -38.26 42.09 8.78
C VAL A 22 -37.75 42.79 10.03
N ASP A 23 -38.62 43.25 10.90
CA ASP A 23 -38.16 44.02 12.07
C ASP A 23 -38.56 43.41 13.42
N ARG A 24 -38.33 42.10 13.62
CA ARG A 24 -38.44 41.55 14.98
C ARG A 24 -37.57 40.32 15.19
N VAL A 25 -36.29 40.43 15.05
CA VAL A 25 -35.40 39.46 15.65
C VAL A 25 -34.28 40.18 16.36
N THR A 26 -34.65 40.94 17.37
CA THR A 26 -33.73 41.33 18.43
C THR A 26 -34.37 40.86 19.75
N GLY A 27 -34.45 39.56 19.91
CA GLY A 27 -34.90 39.03 21.17
C GLY A 27 -33.78 38.23 21.77
N THR A 28 -33.33 38.64 22.93
CA THR A 28 -32.55 37.82 23.80
C THR A 28 -33.35 36.52 24.03
N GLY A 29 -32.90 35.46 23.45
CA GLY A 29 -33.63 34.21 23.44
C GLY A 29 -33.80 33.61 24.80
N ALA A 30 -35.02 33.63 25.30
CA ALA A 30 -35.38 32.78 26.43
C ALA A 30 -35.53 31.34 25.90
N ILE A 31 -34.86 30.43 26.54
CA ILE A 31 -34.97 29.01 26.21
C ILE A 31 -36.40 28.58 26.59
N PRO A 32 -37.20 28.07 25.67
CA PRO A 32 -38.53 27.58 26.06
C PRO A 32 -38.37 26.33 26.94
N VAL A 33 -38.95 26.40 28.12
CA VAL A 33 -39.03 25.26 29.02
C VAL A 33 -40.41 24.62 28.79
N ASP A 34 -40.41 23.35 28.50
CA ASP A 34 -41.67 22.66 28.29
C ASP A 34 -42.41 22.51 29.63
N SER A 35 -43.64 22.08 29.55
CA SER A 35 -44.50 21.97 30.71
C SER A 35 -44.08 20.90 31.72
N ALA A 36 -43.07 20.09 31.38
CA ALA A 36 -42.53 19.07 32.28
C ALA A 36 -41.25 19.50 32.98
N GLY A 37 -40.78 20.72 32.73
CA GLY A 37 -39.59 21.24 33.38
C GLY A 37 -38.26 20.75 32.84
N ALA A 38 -38.26 20.05 31.73
CA ALA A 38 -37.04 19.59 31.12
C ALA A 38 -36.62 20.55 29.97
N ALA A 39 -35.44 21.09 30.09
CA ALA A 39 -34.90 21.94 29.03
C ALA A 39 -34.53 21.08 27.83
N THR A 40 -35.25 21.25 26.73
CA THR A 40 -34.89 20.61 25.50
C THR A 40 -33.81 21.48 24.82
N VAL A 41 -32.60 21.06 24.96
CA VAL A 41 -31.52 21.73 24.23
C VAL A 41 -31.67 21.31 22.77
N LEU A 42 -32.30 22.17 21.99
CA LEU A 42 -32.25 21.99 20.54
C LEU A 42 -30.77 22.13 20.10
N ALA A 43 -30.25 21.08 19.56
CA ALA A 43 -28.93 21.14 18.96
C ALA A 43 -28.91 22.33 17.99
N PRO A 44 -27.90 23.15 18.04
CA PRO A 44 -27.83 24.24 17.07
C PRO A 44 -27.92 23.65 15.67
N PRO A 45 -28.58 24.32 14.74
CA PRO A 45 -28.60 23.84 13.37
C PRO A 45 -27.16 23.54 12.97
N SER A 46 -26.95 22.36 12.45
CA SER A 46 -25.64 21.95 12.01
C SER A 46 -25.06 23.09 11.15
N GLN A 47 -24.14 23.82 11.73
CA GLN A 47 -23.43 24.80 10.93
C GLN A 47 -22.86 24.04 9.75
N PRO A 48 -23.03 24.54 8.54
CA PRO A 48 -22.34 23.92 7.43
C PRO A 48 -20.88 23.88 7.81
N ILE A 49 -20.32 22.70 7.74
CA ILE A 49 -18.89 22.50 7.94
C ILE A 49 -18.21 23.61 7.14
N PRO A 50 -17.41 24.45 7.79
CA PRO A 50 -16.75 25.51 7.03
C PRO A 50 -16.02 24.84 5.90
N THR A 51 -16.57 24.98 4.73
CA THR A 51 -15.90 24.50 3.56
C THR A 51 -14.60 25.26 3.49
N VAL A 52 -13.52 24.54 3.61
CA VAL A 52 -12.22 25.12 3.35
C VAL A 52 -12.20 25.35 1.84
N ARG A 53 -12.87 26.42 1.44
CA ARG A 53 -13.16 26.63 0.03
C ARG A 53 -11.97 27.05 -0.80
N LEU A 54 -10.93 27.50 -0.14
CA LEU A 54 -9.98 28.32 -0.88
C LEU A 54 -8.69 27.63 -1.21
N ALA A 55 -8.26 26.75 -0.35
CA ALA A 55 -7.08 25.94 -0.64
C ALA A 55 -7.37 24.88 -1.68
N ASP A 56 -8.65 24.67 -1.96
CA ASP A 56 -9.08 23.51 -2.72
C ASP A 56 -8.85 23.61 -4.21
N ASP A 57 -8.82 24.82 -4.72
CA ASP A 57 -8.77 25.04 -6.16
C ASP A 57 -7.39 25.37 -6.68
N GLU A 58 -6.39 25.51 -5.81
CA GLU A 58 -5.05 25.81 -6.28
C GLU A 58 -4.29 24.51 -6.59
N PRO A 59 -3.80 24.38 -7.81
CA PRO A 59 -2.95 23.24 -8.14
C PRO A 59 -1.59 23.45 -7.48
N GLY A 60 -1.40 22.82 -6.35
CA GLY A 60 -0.16 22.90 -5.61
C GLY A 60 0.37 21.54 -5.26
N ILE A 61 1.68 21.46 -5.14
CA ILE A 61 2.35 20.25 -4.67
C ILE A 61 2.17 20.08 -3.17
N VAL A 62 1.81 21.15 -2.49
CA VAL A 62 1.73 21.15 -1.02
C VAL A 62 0.45 20.45 -0.57
N ASP A 63 0.60 19.56 0.37
CA ASP A 63 -0.50 18.81 0.94
C ASP A 63 -1.16 19.63 2.06
N SER A 64 -2.40 20.00 1.83
CA SER A 64 -3.15 20.76 2.84
C SER A 64 -3.36 19.97 4.13
N ALA A 65 -3.46 18.64 4.02
CA ALA A 65 -3.57 17.80 5.22
C ALA A 65 -2.29 17.88 6.06
N ALA A 66 -1.13 17.90 5.41
CA ALA A 66 0.15 18.02 6.11
C ALA A 66 0.26 19.37 6.83
N GLU A 67 -0.31 20.41 6.27
CA GLU A 67 -0.30 21.73 6.91
C GLU A 67 -1.13 21.76 8.19
N HIS A 68 -2.21 20.99 8.25
CA HIS A 68 -3.06 20.91 9.43
C HIS A 68 -2.52 19.94 10.49
N HIS A 69 -1.55 19.11 10.12
CA HIS A 69 -0.92 18.16 11.05
C HIS A 69 0.44 18.70 11.48
N PRO A 70 0.66 18.98 12.78
CA PRO A 70 1.97 19.46 13.22
C PRO A 70 3.06 18.42 12.94
N ALA A 71 4.18 18.88 12.39
CA ALA A 71 5.27 17.96 12.01
C ALA A 71 5.98 17.37 13.22
N LEU A 72 6.19 18.16 14.25
CA LEU A 72 7.04 17.77 15.38
C LEU A 72 6.25 17.44 16.64
N LEU A 73 4.97 17.15 16.51
CA LEU A 73 4.17 16.60 17.61
C LEU A 73 3.83 15.15 17.26
N VAL A 74 3.97 14.28 18.27
CA VAL A 74 3.68 12.87 18.08
C VAL A 74 2.18 12.70 17.82
N GLU A 75 1.83 12.11 16.68
CA GLU A 75 0.45 11.92 16.27
C GLU A 75 -0.28 11.00 17.26
N ALA A 76 -1.45 11.44 17.69
CA ALA A 76 -2.27 10.69 18.64
C ALA A 76 -3.32 9.81 17.95
N ALA A 77 -3.43 9.88 16.62
CA ALA A 77 -4.46 9.14 15.87
C ALA A 77 -4.37 7.64 16.18
N GLY A 78 -5.54 7.02 16.26
CA GLY A 78 -5.63 5.59 16.52
C GLY A 78 -6.65 4.94 15.59
N PRO A 79 -7.38 3.95 16.09
CA PRO A 79 -8.38 3.27 15.27
C PRO A 79 -9.61 4.09 14.97
N GLU A 80 -9.85 5.17 15.73
CA GLU A 80 -11.01 6.05 15.55
C GLU A 80 -10.93 6.82 14.23
N PRO A 81 -12.08 7.28 13.70
CA PRO A 81 -12.06 8.07 12.46
C PRO A 81 -11.26 9.35 12.64
N THR A 82 -10.52 9.70 11.60
CA THR A 82 -9.79 10.97 11.59
C THR A 82 -10.77 12.13 11.72
N PRO A 83 -10.55 13.07 12.64
CA PRO A 83 -11.40 14.25 12.74
C PRO A 83 -11.49 15.00 11.42
N LEU A 84 -12.67 15.58 11.13
CA LEU A 84 -12.94 16.21 9.84
C LEU A 84 -12.01 17.37 9.55
N ASP A 85 -11.61 18.13 10.59
CA ASP A 85 -10.68 19.23 10.42
C ASP A 85 -9.27 18.77 10.00
N LEU A 86 -8.95 17.52 10.26
CA LEU A 86 -7.67 16.94 9.84
C LEU A 86 -7.78 16.18 8.51
N ARG A 87 -8.98 16.07 7.94
CA ARG A 87 -9.20 15.38 6.67
C ARG A 87 -9.20 16.38 5.51
N ALA A 88 -8.05 17.03 5.33
CA ALA A 88 -7.88 18.07 4.31
C ALA A 88 -7.03 17.61 3.13
N GLY A 89 -6.64 16.34 3.09
CA GLY A 89 -5.76 15.82 2.06
C GLY A 89 -6.36 15.85 0.66
N ARG A 90 -5.54 16.25 -0.31
CA ARG A 90 -5.92 16.23 -1.72
C ARG A 90 -5.48 14.92 -2.37
N ALA A 91 -6.27 14.47 -3.36
CA ALA A 91 -6.01 13.20 -4.02
C ALA A 91 -4.61 13.13 -4.63
N ALA A 92 -4.17 14.20 -5.28
CA ALA A 92 -2.86 14.24 -5.94
C ALA A 92 -1.71 14.05 -4.95
N ARG A 93 -1.92 14.38 -3.67
CA ARG A 93 -0.87 14.20 -2.65
C ARG A 93 -0.55 12.73 -2.41
N LEU A 94 -1.51 11.84 -2.64
CA LEU A 94 -1.27 10.41 -2.48
C LEU A 94 -0.23 9.89 -3.48
N PHE A 95 -0.15 10.48 -4.67
CA PHE A 95 0.92 10.15 -5.61
C PHE A 95 2.29 10.32 -4.95
N TRP A 96 2.48 11.47 -4.32
CA TRP A 96 3.78 11.79 -3.70
C TRP A 96 4.03 10.98 -2.44
N LEU A 97 2.99 10.60 -1.70
CA LEU A 97 3.15 9.72 -0.54
C LEU A 97 3.69 8.34 -0.92
N TRP A 98 3.31 7.86 -2.11
CA TRP A 98 3.69 6.53 -2.57
C TRP A 98 4.94 6.48 -3.44
N PHE A 99 5.27 7.58 -4.10
CA PHE A 99 6.27 7.58 -5.18
C PHE A 99 7.65 7.14 -4.66
N ALA A 100 8.12 7.74 -3.57
CA ALA A 100 9.47 7.46 -3.06
C ALA A 100 9.61 6.00 -2.63
N ALA A 101 8.59 5.46 -1.97
CA ALA A 101 8.63 4.08 -1.48
C ALA A 101 8.72 3.06 -2.62
N ASN A 102 8.22 3.43 -3.80
CA ASN A 102 8.19 2.55 -4.95
C ASN A 102 9.25 2.90 -5.99
N SER A 103 10.14 3.82 -5.65
CA SER A 103 11.27 4.22 -6.50
C SER A 103 12.58 3.57 -6.03
N SER A 104 12.49 2.37 -5.48
CA SER A 104 13.64 1.73 -4.86
C SER A 104 14.43 0.86 -5.84
N VAL A 105 15.67 0.61 -5.47
CA VAL A 105 16.56 -0.26 -6.24
C VAL A 105 16.06 -1.72 -6.26
N VAL A 106 15.20 -2.08 -5.30
CA VAL A 106 14.58 -3.42 -5.28
C VAL A 106 13.81 -3.67 -6.58
N SER A 107 13.21 -2.62 -7.13
CA SER A 107 12.49 -2.75 -8.40
C SER A 107 13.41 -3.13 -9.56
N LEU A 108 14.63 -2.59 -9.59
CA LEU A 108 15.61 -3.02 -10.61
C LEU A 108 15.95 -4.50 -10.47
N SER A 109 16.18 -4.93 -9.23
CA SER A 109 16.46 -6.32 -8.91
C SER A 109 15.30 -7.23 -9.34
N LEU A 110 14.08 -6.80 -9.08
CA LEU A 110 12.90 -7.57 -9.46
C LEU A 110 12.81 -7.73 -10.98
N GLY A 111 13.15 -6.67 -11.74
CA GLY A 111 13.19 -6.75 -13.19
C GLY A 111 14.21 -7.78 -13.69
N ALA A 112 15.40 -7.79 -13.08
CA ALA A 112 16.43 -8.76 -13.44
C ALA A 112 16.02 -10.18 -13.07
N LEU A 113 15.42 -10.36 -11.89
CA LEU A 113 14.93 -11.68 -11.46
C LEU A 113 13.86 -12.20 -12.41
N LEU A 114 12.93 -11.33 -12.80
CA LEU A 114 11.84 -11.68 -13.70
C LEU A 114 12.37 -12.09 -15.08
N PHE A 115 13.28 -11.29 -15.63
CA PHE A 115 13.91 -11.64 -16.91
C PHE A 115 14.65 -12.98 -16.80
N GLY A 116 15.28 -13.24 -15.65
CA GLY A 116 16.02 -14.48 -15.41
C GLY A 116 15.17 -15.74 -15.37
N LEU A 117 13.82 -15.62 -15.37
CA LEU A 117 12.93 -16.78 -15.42
C LEU A 117 12.99 -17.50 -16.78
N GLY A 118 13.53 -16.87 -17.80
CA GLY A 118 13.65 -17.50 -19.10
C GLY A 118 12.76 -16.91 -20.19
N MET A 119 12.15 -15.78 -19.93
CA MET A 119 11.31 -15.10 -20.91
C MET A 119 12.14 -14.20 -21.81
N SER A 120 11.60 -13.89 -22.99
CA SER A 120 12.13 -12.81 -23.83
C SER A 120 11.85 -11.47 -23.18
N LEU A 121 12.47 -10.41 -23.71
CA LEU A 121 12.20 -9.06 -23.20
C LEU A 121 10.72 -8.68 -23.34
N ARG A 122 10.12 -8.94 -24.51
CA ARG A 122 8.69 -8.59 -24.70
C ARG A 122 7.79 -9.36 -23.74
N GLN A 123 8.07 -10.64 -23.50
CA GLN A 123 7.29 -11.42 -22.52
C GLN A 123 7.46 -10.83 -21.13
N SER A 124 8.68 -10.45 -20.75
CA SER A 124 8.96 -9.83 -19.45
C SER A 124 8.18 -8.54 -19.28
N LEU A 125 8.18 -7.68 -20.31
CA LEU A 125 7.44 -6.41 -20.24
C LEU A 125 5.94 -6.62 -20.13
N VAL A 126 5.40 -7.63 -20.82
CA VAL A 126 3.97 -7.95 -20.69
C VAL A 126 3.65 -8.42 -19.26
N ALA A 127 4.51 -9.29 -18.69
CA ALA A 127 4.29 -9.75 -17.32
C ALA A 127 4.33 -8.59 -16.33
N ILE A 128 5.27 -7.66 -16.50
CA ILE A 128 5.39 -6.47 -15.65
C ILE A 128 4.10 -5.63 -15.75
N LEU A 129 3.66 -5.39 -16.97
CA LEU A 129 2.45 -4.58 -17.20
C LEU A 129 1.22 -5.22 -16.57
N VAL A 130 1.04 -6.53 -16.75
CA VAL A 130 -0.12 -7.23 -16.18
C VAL A 130 -0.05 -7.24 -14.66
N GLY A 131 1.11 -7.49 -14.08
CA GLY A 131 1.27 -7.49 -12.62
C GLY A 131 1.00 -6.13 -12.00
N VAL A 132 1.47 -5.07 -12.66
CA VAL A 132 1.19 -3.69 -12.24
C VAL A 132 -0.30 -3.38 -12.36
N ALA A 133 -0.92 -3.77 -13.48
CA ALA A 133 -2.34 -3.53 -13.70
C ALA A 133 -3.21 -4.25 -12.64
N LEU A 134 -2.86 -5.49 -12.31
CA LEU A 134 -3.57 -6.21 -11.23
C LEU A 134 -3.45 -5.50 -9.90
N SER A 135 -2.33 -4.82 -9.66
CA SER A 135 -2.10 -4.12 -8.39
C SER A 135 -3.05 -2.93 -8.20
N PHE A 136 -3.59 -2.37 -9.28
CA PHE A 136 -4.55 -1.25 -9.18
C PHE A 136 -5.78 -1.64 -8.39
N LEU A 137 -6.27 -2.86 -8.54
CA LEU A 137 -7.53 -3.29 -7.92
C LEU A 137 -7.45 -3.22 -6.39
N PRO A 138 -6.57 -3.96 -5.72
CA PRO A 138 -6.56 -3.88 -4.26
C PRO A 138 -6.04 -2.54 -3.74
N LEU A 139 -5.01 -1.96 -4.35
CA LEU A 139 -4.48 -0.69 -3.87
C LEU A 139 -5.53 0.42 -3.96
N GLY A 140 -6.26 0.48 -5.07
CA GLY A 140 -7.27 1.52 -5.28
C GLY A 140 -8.45 1.37 -4.34
N LEU A 141 -8.97 0.16 -4.20
CA LEU A 141 -10.17 -0.07 -3.39
C LEU A 141 -9.89 0.07 -1.90
N VAL A 142 -8.71 -0.34 -1.43
CA VAL A 142 -8.34 -0.11 -0.03
C VAL A 142 -8.09 1.38 0.23
N THR A 143 -7.50 2.09 -0.73
CA THR A 143 -7.37 3.55 -0.65
C THR A 143 -8.75 4.20 -0.50
N LEU A 144 -9.70 3.80 -1.32
CA LEU A 144 -11.07 4.32 -1.25
C LEU A 144 -11.70 4.04 0.12
N ALA A 145 -11.48 2.85 0.68
CA ALA A 145 -11.99 2.51 2.00
C ALA A 145 -11.42 3.46 3.07
N GLY A 146 -10.15 3.81 2.97
CA GLY A 146 -9.53 4.77 3.88
C GLY A 146 -10.15 6.15 3.76
N LYS A 147 -10.39 6.60 2.52
CA LYS A 147 -11.06 7.88 2.28
C LYS A 147 -12.48 7.87 2.83
N TRP A 148 -13.23 6.80 2.62
CA TRP A 148 -14.61 6.71 3.08
C TRP A 148 -14.74 6.66 4.59
N SER A 149 -13.81 5.99 5.26
CA SER A 149 -13.93 5.74 6.70
C SER A 149 -13.15 6.73 7.56
N GLY A 150 -12.03 7.24 7.05
CA GLY A 150 -11.09 7.99 7.88
C GLY A 150 -10.36 7.12 8.88
N GLN A 151 -10.33 5.80 8.67
CA GLN A 151 -9.80 4.84 9.63
C GLN A 151 -8.73 3.96 8.99
N PRO A 152 -7.87 3.33 9.83
CA PRO A 152 -6.78 2.49 9.30
C PRO A 152 -7.29 1.24 8.58
N THR A 153 -6.42 0.69 7.75
CA THR A 153 -6.72 -0.43 6.86
C THR A 153 -7.37 -1.62 7.59
N MET A 154 -6.75 -2.12 8.65
CA MET A 154 -7.26 -3.32 9.29
C MET A 154 -8.42 -3.05 10.23
N ILE A 155 -8.69 -1.79 10.57
CA ILE A 155 -9.92 -1.43 11.26
C ILE A 155 -11.09 -1.50 10.28
N VAL A 156 -10.92 -0.94 9.07
CA VAL A 156 -11.98 -0.98 8.06
C VAL A 156 -12.26 -2.42 7.63
N SER A 157 -11.22 -3.26 7.60
CA SER A 157 -11.34 -4.68 7.30
C SER A 157 -12.35 -5.41 8.22
N ARG A 158 -12.60 -4.87 9.41
CA ARG A 158 -13.58 -5.46 10.34
C ARG A 158 -14.99 -5.53 9.74
N ALA A 159 -15.31 -4.65 8.81
CA ALA A 159 -16.62 -4.71 8.13
C ALA A 159 -16.78 -6.01 7.34
N SER A 160 -15.67 -6.55 6.83
CA SER A 160 -15.69 -7.77 6.02
C SER A 160 -15.54 -9.04 6.85
N PHE A 161 -14.82 -8.99 7.96
CA PHE A 161 -14.49 -10.20 8.74
C PHE A 161 -15.13 -10.24 10.13
N GLY A 162 -15.76 -9.15 10.54
CA GLY A 162 -16.29 -9.02 11.88
C GLY A 162 -15.31 -8.34 12.83
N VAL A 163 -15.82 -7.75 13.89
CA VAL A 163 -15.00 -6.96 14.82
C VAL A 163 -13.94 -7.83 15.50
N VAL A 164 -14.24 -9.10 15.78
CA VAL A 164 -13.33 -10.06 16.40
C VAL A 164 -12.66 -10.94 15.35
N GLY A 165 -13.44 -11.44 14.37
CA GLY A 165 -12.93 -12.34 13.34
C GLY A 165 -11.84 -11.73 12.50
N ASN A 166 -11.79 -10.42 12.40
CA ASN A 166 -10.76 -9.71 11.66
C ASN A 166 -9.36 -9.90 12.24
N ALA A 167 -9.24 -10.42 13.48
CA ALA A 167 -7.92 -10.74 14.03
C ALA A 167 -7.16 -11.73 13.16
N VAL A 168 -7.87 -12.64 12.48
CA VAL A 168 -7.24 -13.66 11.65
C VAL A 168 -6.44 -13.03 10.50
N PRO A 169 -7.04 -12.22 9.60
CA PRO A 169 -6.23 -11.58 8.57
C PRO A 169 -5.31 -10.49 9.12
N THR A 170 -5.59 -9.91 10.28
CA THR A 170 -4.74 -8.86 10.84
C THR A 170 -3.40 -9.39 11.32
N VAL A 171 -3.36 -10.63 11.83
CA VAL A 171 -2.07 -11.27 12.17
C VAL A 171 -1.18 -11.31 10.92
N VAL A 172 -1.76 -11.69 9.77
CA VAL A 172 -1.02 -11.71 8.51
C VAL A 172 -0.52 -10.29 8.17
N ALA A 173 -1.36 -9.27 8.38
CA ALA A 173 -0.98 -7.89 8.10
C ALA A 173 0.22 -7.46 8.95
N VAL A 174 0.19 -7.76 10.25
CA VAL A 174 1.30 -7.40 11.15
C VAL A 174 2.60 -8.07 10.69
N LEU A 175 2.55 -9.37 10.43
CA LEU A 175 3.72 -10.11 9.99
C LEU A 175 4.24 -9.64 8.63
N SER A 176 3.32 -9.33 7.72
CA SER A 176 3.68 -8.81 6.40
C SER A 176 4.36 -7.44 6.50
N ARG A 177 3.86 -6.56 7.38
CA ARG A 177 4.51 -5.25 7.59
C ARG A 177 5.92 -5.43 8.15
N ALA A 178 6.08 -6.33 9.13
CA ALA A 178 7.40 -6.61 9.69
C ALA A 178 8.37 -7.16 8.64
N PHE A 179 7.91 -8.11 7.83
CA PHE A 179 8.75 -8.70 6.79
C PHE A 179 9.17 -7.65 5.75
N TRP A 180 8.21 -6.89 5.21
CA TRP A 180 8.53 -5.93 4.14
C TRP A 180 9.42 -4.81 4.66
N GLY A 181 9.15 -4.29 5.86
CA GLY A 181 10.02 -3.28 6.47
C GLY A 181 11.42 -3.83 6.72
N GLY A 182 11.49 -5.04 7.24
CA GLY A 182 12.77 -5.70 7.49
C GLY A 182 13.55 -5.96 6.22
N ALA A 183 12.88 -6.42 5.16
CA ALA A 183 13.53 -6.71 3.87
C ALA A 183 14.08 -5.42 3.24
N LEU A 184 13.30 -4.35 3.26
CA LEU A 184 13.76 -3.07 2.70
C LEU A 184 14.94 -2.51 3.49
N LEU A 185 14.87 -2.59 4.81
CA LEU A 185 15.97 -2.14 5.67
C LEU A 185 17.22 -2.99 5.46
N TRP A 186 17.05 -4.30 5.31
CA TRP A 186 18.17 -5.20 5.06
C TRP A 186 18.83 -4.89 3.70
N VAL A 187 18.05 -4.67 2.65
CA VAL A 187 18.62 -4.34 1.32
C VAL A 187 19.44 -3.05 1.42
N LEU A 188 18.92 -2.04 2.11
CA LEU A 188 19.64 -0.79 2.33
C LEU A 188 20.95 -1.04 3.07
N ALA A 189 20.88 -1.75 4.19
CA ALA A 189 22.06 -1.94 5.04
C ALA A 189 23.14 -2.77 4.34
N ALA A 190 22.75 -3.90 3.73
CA ALA A 190 23.69 -4.77 3.04
C ALA A 190 24.32 -4.07 1.84
N GLY A 191 23.51 -3.30 1.10
CA GLY A 191 24.02 -2.55 -0.04
C GLY A 191 25.03 -1.49 0.36
N VAL A 192 24.73 -0.73 1.40
CA VAL A 192 25.66 0.30 1.90
C VAL A 192 26.96 -0.35 2.40
N GLY A 193 26.85 -1.44 3.16
CA GLY A 193 28.03 -2.14 3.67
C GLY A 193 28.93 -2.65 2.55
N ARG A 194 28.32 -3.25 1.52
CA ARG A 194 29.07 -3.77 0.38
C ARG A 194 29.76 -2.65 -0.40
N VAL A 195 29.04 -1.55 -0.66
CA VAL A 195 29.62 -0.45 -1.43
C VAL A 195 30.80 0.19 -0.68
N LEU A 196 30.65 0.39 0.63
CA LEU A 196 31.76 0.96 1.42
C LEU A 196 32.96 0.04 1.45
N ALA A 197 32.75 -1.26 1.58
CA ALA A 197 33.87 -2.22 1.59
C ALA A 197 34.58 -2.27 0.22
N ASP A 198 33.81 -2.32 -0.86
CA ASP A 198 34.37 -2.40 -2.21
C ASP A 198 35.11 -1.12 -2.61
N ALA A 199 34.67 0.03 -2.10
CA ALA A 199 35.31 1.31 -2.36
C ALA A 199 36.51 1.59 -1.47
N GLY A 200 36.80 0.72 -0.51
CA GLY A 200 37.88 0.94 0.45
C GLY A 200 37.59 2.03 1.45
N LEU A 201 36.30 2.35 1.66
CA LEU A 201 35.87 3.39 2.60
C LEU A 201 35.40 2.81 3.93
N ASP A 202 35.69 1.54 4.19
CA ASP A 202 35.21 0.84 5.36
C ASP A 202 36.12 1.02 6.60
N ALA A 203 37.18 1.79 6.50
CA ALA A 203 38.14 2.04 7.56
C ALA A 203 38.75 0.74 8.13
N GLY A 204 38.82 -0.31 7.31
CA GLY A 204 39.34 -1.61 7.71
C GLY A 204 38.42 -2.43 8.59
N LEU A 205 37.18 -1.97 8.83
CA LEU A 205 36.25 -2.66 9.72
C LEU A 205 35.46 -3.77 9.01
N GLY A 206 35.38 -3.70 7.68
CA GLY A 206 34.74 -4.75 6.90
C GLY A 206 33.27 -4.49 6.60
N GLU A 207 32.77 -5.29 5.66
CA GLU A 207 31.39 -5.15 5.17
C GLU A 207 30.34 -5.34 6.27
N GLN A 208 30.54 -6.36 7.11
CA GLN A 208 29.54 -6.72 8.12
C GLN A 208 29.34 -5.59 9.14
N VAL A 209 30.43 -4.96 9.58
CA VAL A 209 30.33 -3.85 10.55
C VAL A 209 29.53 -2.71 9.96
N TRP A 210 29.82 -2.34 8.70
CA TRP A 210 29.10 -1.23 8.07
C TRP A 210 27.66 -1.59 7.72
N THR A 211 27.37 -2.86 7.44
CA THR A 211 26.00 -3.32 7.31
C THR A 211 25.22 -3.09 8.60
N LEU A 212 25.81 -3.44 9.74
CA LEU A 212 25.16 -3.25 11.05
C LEU A 212 25.01 -1.75 11.40
N VAL A 213 26.01 -0.94 11.05
CA VAL A 213 25.93 0.50 11.27
C VAL A 213 24.81 1.10 10.40
N ALA A 214 24.74 0.73 9.13
CA ALA A 214 23.71 1.21 8.22
C ALA A 214 22.32 0.75 8.66
N LEU A 215 22.22 -0.47 9.18
CA LEU A 215 20.98 -1.00 9.72
C LEU A 215 20.48 -0.12 10.87
N GLY A 216 21.36 0.17 11.82
CA GLY A 216 20.99 0.98 12.98
C GLY A 216 20.63 2.41 12.62
N VAL A 217 21.46 3.06 11.79
CA VAL A 217 21.20 4.44 11.36
C VAL A 217 19.93 4.52 10.52
N GLY A 218 19.77 3.62 9.56
CA GLY A 218 18.58 3.59 8.70
C GLY A 218 17.31 3.36 9.51
N PHE A 219 17.37 2.43 10.45
CA PHE A 219 16.23 2.18 11.33
C PHE A 219 15.89 3.43 12.16
N ALA A 220 16.90 4.06 12.76
CA ALA A 220 16.67 5.24 13.60
C ALA A 220 16.00 6.37 12.79
N LEU A 221 16.48 6.62 11.56
CA LEU A 221 15.91 7.66 10.72
C LEU A 221 14.46 7.34 10.36
N ALA A 222 14.19 6.11 9.94
CA ALA A 222 12.83 5.71 9.58
C ALA A 222 11.89 5.73 10.77
N PHE A 223 12.37 5.26 11.92
CA PHE A 223 11.57 5.19 13.14
C PHE A 223 11.17 6.58 13.63
N VAL A 224 12.09 7.54 13.59
CA VAL A 224 11.78 8.92 14.01
C VAL A 224 10.63 9.48 13.17
N VAL A 225 10.66 9.28 11.85
CA VAL A 225 9.58 9.76 10.98
C VAL A 225 8.26 9.06 11.32
N ALA A 226 8.30 7.74 11.48
CA ALA A 226 7.08 6.96 11.76
C ALA A 226 6.48 7.31 13.12
N ILE A 227 7.29 7.51 14.15
CA ILE A 227 6.80 7.80 15.49
C ILE A 227 6.11 9.16 15.55
N PHE A 228 6.63 10.17 14.86
CA PHE A 228 5.97 11.48 14.80
C PHE A 228 4.65 11.41 14.05
N GLY A 229 4.56 10.58 13.03
CA GLY A 229 3.29 10.29 12.38
C GLY A 229 3.03 11.09 11.12
N TYR A 230 1.75 11.22 10.74
CA TYR A 230 1.37 11.67 9.40
C TYR A 230 1.88 13.06 9.03
N GLY A 231 1.85 14.01 9.96
CA GLY A 231 2.30 15.36 9.65
C GLY A 231 3.75 15.40 9.18
N PHE A 232 4.65 14.75 9.93
CA PHE A 232 6.06 14.68 9.56
C PHE A 232 6.26 13.75 8.36
N LEU A 233 5.56 12.60 8.38
CA LEU A 233 5.65 11.61 7.31
C LEU A 233 5.29 12.22 5.95
N ALA A 234 4.20 12.96 5.86
CA ALA A 234 3.77 13.54 4.59
C ALA A 234 4.79 14.53 4.04
N ARG A 235 5.39 15.33 4.91
CA ARG A 235 6.42 16.29 4.50
C ARG A 235 7.69 15.57 4.03
N VAL A 236 8.14 14.57 4.80
CA VAL A 236 9.31 13.79 4.45
C VAL A 236 9.09 13.05 3.14
N GLN A 237 7.93 12.41 2.97
CA GLN A 237 7.63 11.68 1.73
C GLN A 237 7.60 12.60 0.52
N LEU A 238 7.11 13.83 0.66
CA LEU A 238 7.13 14.78 -0.46
C LEU A 238 8.58 15.09 -0.88
N VAL A 239 9.43 15.41 0.09
CA VAL A 239 10.85 15.71 -0.19
C VAL A 239 11.54 14.49 -0.80
N LEU A 240 11.35 13.32 -0.19
CA LEU A 240 11.96 12.09 -0.71
C LEU A 240 11.48 11.77 -2.13
N SER A 241 10.19 12.00 -2.42
CA SER A 241 9.66 11.73 -3.75
C SER A 241 10.24 12.64 -4.82
N ILE A 242 10.40 13.92 -4.49
CA ILE A 242 11.01 14.87 -5.44
C ILE A 242 12.46 14.47 -5.69
N VAL A 243 13.21 14.21 -4.62
CA VAL A 243 14.64 13.86 -4.73
C VAL A 243 14.81 12.53 -5.47
N THR A 244 14.05 11.49 -5.08
CA THR A 244 14.17 10.19 -5.75
C THR A 244 13.71 10.25 -7.19
N GLY A 245 12.69 11.05 -7.49
CA GLY A 245 12.24 11.24 -8.88
C GLY A 245 13.33 11.81 -9.76
N ILE A 246 14.00 12.85 -9.30
CA ILE A 246 15.11 13.45 -10.03
C ILE A 246 16.23 12.41 -10.23
N LEU A 247 16.53 11.68 -9.18
CA LEU A 247 17.66 10.74 -9.21
C LEU A 247 17.34 9.47 -10.00
N VAL A 248 16.07 9.04 -10.04
CA VAL A 248 15.66 7.93 -10.91
C VAL A 248 15.80 8.34 -12.38
N VAL A 249 15.39 9.56 -12.73
CA VAL A 249 15.58 10.06 -14.09
C VAL A 249 17.08 10.09 -14.44
N GLY A 250 17.90 10.57 -13.51
CA GLY A 250 19.37 10.57 -13.70
C GLY A 250 19.94 9.18 -13.82
N LEU A 251 19.45 8.24 -13.01
CA LEU A 251 19.89 6.84 -13.07
C LEU A 251 19.59 6.24 -14.44
N ILE A 252 18.37 6.45 -14.94
CA ILE A 252 17.99 5.94 -16.25
C ILE A 252 18.87 6.55 -17.33
N ALA A 253 19.08 7.87 -17.28
CA ALA A 253 19.91 8.55 -18.28
C ALA A 253 21.36 8.06 -18.24
N LEU A 254 21.93 7.88 -17.05
CA LEU A 254 23.33 7.47 -16.90
C LEU A 254 23.56 6.00 -17.22
N THR A 255 22.53 5.16 -17.03
CA THR A 255 22.65 3.73 -17.37
C THR A 255 22.17 3.42 -18.79
N PHE A 256 21.59 4.39 -19.49
CA PHE A 256 21.14 4.23 -20.86
C PHE A 256 22.24 3.69 -21.78
N PRO A 257 23.51 4.15 -21.70
CA PRO A 257 24.56 3.60 -22.55
C PRO A 257 24.86 2.11 -22.37
N TYR A 258 24.41 1.53 -21.26
CA TYR A 258 24.61 0.09 -21.01
C TYR A 258 23.52 -0.77 -21.63
N LEU A 259 22.49 -0.16 -22.21
CA LEU A 259 21.50 -0.90 -22.99
C LEU A 259 22.10 -1.39 -24.29
N ASP A 260 21.89 -2.65 -24.61
CA ASP A 260 22.15 -3.22 -25.91
C ASP A 260 20.83 -3.71 -26.46
N ILE A 261 20.16 -2.85 -27.20
CA ILE A 261 18.81 -3.14 -27.69
C ILE A 261 18.82 -4.35 -28.63
N ALA A 262 19.83 -4.45 -29.48
CA ALA A 262 19.95 -5.58 -30.39
C ALA A 262 20.09 -6.90 -29.63
N ALA A 263 20.96 -6.95 -28.61
CA ALA A 263 21.11 -8.14 -27.78
C ALA A 263 19.82 -8.46 -27.04
N ALA A 264 19.17 -7.43 -26.47
CA ALA A 264 17.93 -7.62 -25.70
C ALA A 264 16.80 -8.17 -26.58
N GLN A 265 16.63 -7.63 -27.78
CA GLN A 265 15.60 -8.08 -28.70
C GLN A 265 15.90 -9.43 -29.34
N GLY A 266 17.16 -9.85 -29.34
CA GLY A 266 17.57 -11.10 -29.93
C GLY A 266 17.29 -12.33 -29.08
N ILE A 267 16.86 -12.13 -27.82
CA ILE A 267 16.56 -13.25 -26.93
C ILE A 267 15.21 -13.86 -27.33
N PRO A 268 15.18 -15.17 -27.63
CA PRO A 268 13.93 -15.80 -28.09
C PRO A 268 12.91 -15.93 -26.96
N ASP A 269 11.64 -16.05 -27.35
CA ASP A 269 10.56 -16.30 -26.39
C ASP A 269 10.79 -17.63 -25.68
N GLY A 270 10.54 -17.63 -24.38
CA GLY A 270 10.42 -18.85 -23.59
C GLY A 270 8.96 -19.33 -23.58
N PRO A 271 8.68 -20.36 -22.79
CA PRO A 271 7.27 -20.81 -22.64
C PRO A 271 6.40 -19.68 -22.12
N TRP A 272 5.23 -19.50 -22.74
CA TRP A 272 4.34 -18.41 -22.32
C TRP A 272 3.78 -18.59 -20.92
N MET A 273 3.79 -19.82 -20.39
CA MET A 273 3.34 -20.06 -19.02
C MET A 273 4.24 -19.41 -17.97
N LEU A 274 5.49 -19.04 -18.34
CA LEU A 274 6.36 -18.25 -17.47
C LEU A 274 5.77 -16.87 -17.15
N LEU A 275 4.86 -16.39 -17.99
CA LEU A 275 4.17 -15.13 -17.73
C LEU A 275 3.47 -15.15 -16.37
N VAL A 276 2.90 -16.32 -15.98
CA VAL A 276 2.25 -16.45 -14.68
C VAL A 276 3.24 -16.16 -13.56
N SER A 277 4.44 -16.75 -13.62
CA SER A 277 5.49 -16.48 -12.63
C SER A 277 5.84 -15.00 -12.54
N GLY A 278 6.00 -14.35 -13.68
CA GLY A 278 6.32 -12.93 -13.74
C GLY A 278 5.23 -12.07 -13.15
N VAL A 279 3.98 -12.35 -13.51
CA VAL A 279 2.83 -11.60 -12.99
C VAL A 279 2.74 -11.76 -11.47
N VAL A 280 2.90 -12.99 -10.97
CA VAL A 280 2.86 -13.25 -9.53
C VAL A 280 3.93 -12.45 -8.80
N LEU A 281 5.17 -12.44 -9.32
CA LEU A 281 6.26 -11.70 -8.69
C LEU A 281 5.95 -10.20 -8.63
N VAL A 282 5.54 -9.61 -9.74
CA VAL A 282 5.26 -8.17 -9.78
C VAL A 282 4.09 -7.83 -8.86
N PHE A 283 3.01 -8.59 -8.95
CA PHE A 283 1.82 -8.37 -8.12
C PHE A 283 2.17 -8.49 -6.63
N SER A 284 2.98 -9.49 -6.26
CA SER A 284 3.38 -9.72 -4.87
C SER A 284 4.23 -8.58 -4.32
N PHE A 285 5.17 -8.09 -5.11
CA PHE A 285 6.12 -7.06 -4.68
C PHE A 285 5.57 -5.64 -4.79
N VAL A 286 4.57 -5.40 -5.63
CA VAL A 286 3.97 -4.06 -5.79
C VAL A 286 2.62 -3.99 -5.07
N GLY A 287 1.62 -4.69 -5.58
CA GLY A 287 0.27 -4.58 -5.06
C GLY A 287 0.13 -5.12 -3.65
N LEU A 288 0.51 -6.37 -3.47
CA LEU A 288 0.30 -7.05 -2.18
C LEU A 288 1.25 -6.57 -1.09
N ALA A 289 2.45 -6.11 -1.46
CA ALA A 289 3.38 -5.56 -0.49
C ALA A 289 2.84 -4.29 0.18
N TRP A 290 2.02 -3.51 -0.51
CA TRP A 290 1.58 -2.21 -0.01
C TRP A 290 0.11 -2.10 0.34
N VAL A 291 -0.68 -3.12 0.04
CA VAL A 291 -2.14 -3.03 0.21
C VAL A 291 -2.54 -2.76 1.67
N HIS A 292 -1.80 -3.28 2.64
CA HIS A 292 -2.12 -3.08 4.06
C HIS A 292 -1.85 -1.67 4.55
N SER A 293 -1.11 -0.88 3.78
CA SER A 293 -0.81 0.52 4.15
C SER A 293 -1.74 1.52 3.44
N SER A 294 -2.55 1.07 2.50
CA SER A 294 -3.27 1.97 1.59
C SER A 294 -4.27 2.86 2.30
N ALA A 295 -5.11 2.29 3.18
CA ALA A 295 -6.07 3.11 3.92
C ALA A 295 -5.38 3.94 5.01
N ASP A 296 -4.25 3.45 5.53
CA ASP A 296 -3.53 4.14 6.62
C ASP A 296 -3.09 5.54 6.20
N VAL A 297 -2.73 5.73 4.93
CA VAL A 297 -2.34 7.05 4.42
C VAL A 297 -3.48 7.77 3.74
N ALA A 298 -4.52 7.06 3.30
CA ALA A 298 -5.68 7.68 2.65
C ALA A 298 -6.72 8.19 3.64
N ARG A 299 -6.63 7.82 4.91
CA ARG A 299 -7.61 8.20 5.94
C ARG A 299 -7.71 9.70 6.15
N TYR A 300 -6.71 10.45 5.69
CA TYR A 300 -6.64 11.90 5.84
C TYR A 300 -7.21 12.64 4.64
N GLN A 301 -7.74 11.92 3.65
CA GLN A 301 -8.34 12.52 2.46
C GLN A 301 -9.69 13.15 2.79
N ARG A 302 -10.00 14.24 2.08
CA ARG A 302 -11.29 14.91 2.26
C ARG A 302 -12.45 13.96 2.00
N PRO A 303 -13.50 14.01 2.80
CA PRO A 303 -14.66 13.13 2.59
C PRO A 303 -15.39 13.41 1.27
N GLU A 304 -15.39 14.67 0.81
CA GLU A 304 -15.97 15.08 -0.47
C GLU A 304 -15.04 14.67 -1.61
N UNK A 305 -15.19 14.85 -2.55
CA UNK A 305 -14.33 14.63 -3.59
C UNK A 305 -14.56 13.30 -4.15
N ASP A 306 -14.12 13.33 -5.16
CA ASP A 306 -14.28 12.16 -5.98
C ASP A 306 -13.35 11.03 -5.54
N GLY A 307 -13.94 9.91 -5.17
CA GLY A 307 -13.16 8.74 -4.77
C GLY A 307 -12.31 8.18 -5.91
N GLY A 308 -12.78 8.33 -7.14
CA GLY A 308 -12.02 7.86 -8.30
C GLY A 308 -10.67 8.53 -8.43
N ALA A 309 -10.62 9.84 -8.23
CA ALA A 309 -9.35 10.58 -8.26
C ALA A 309 -8.40 10.09 -7.16
N THR A 310 -8.95 9.86 -5.97
CA THR A 310 -8.14 9.36 -4.85
C THR A 310 -7.53 7.99 -5.19
N MET A 311 -8.35 7.09 -5.75
CA MET A 311 -7.88 5.77 -6.16
C MET A 311 -6.78 5.88 -7.22
N LEU A 312 -7.01 6.70 -8.25
CA LEU A 312 -6.06 6.79 -9.37
C LEU A 312 -4.72 7.40 -8.93
N TRP A 313 -4.75 8.49 -8.17
CA TRP A 313 -3.50 9.12 -7.74
C TRP A 313 -2.69 8.19 -6.83
N ALA A 314 -3.34 7.47 -5.93
CA ALA A 314 -2.64 6.53 -5.06
C ALA A 314 -2.04 5.37 -5.86
N THR A 315 -2.83 4.78 -6.77
CA THR A 315 -2.36 3.63 -7.54
C THR A 315 -1.24 4.02 -8.50
N PHE A 316 -1.34 5.18 -9.17
CA PHE A 316 -0.26 5.64 -10.03
C PHE A 316 1.01 5.96 -9.24
N GLY A 317 0.87 6.56 -8.07
CA GLY A 317 2.04 6.82 -7.22
C GLY A 317 2.75 5.54 -6.80
N ALA A 318 1.97 4.51 -6.48
CA ALA A 318 2.53 3.22 -6.05
C ALA A 318 3.09 2.42 -7.23
N THR A 319 2.52 2.54 -8.42
CA THR A 319 2.85 1.63 -9.52
C THR A 319 3.74 2.23 -10.61
N LEU A 320 3.62 3.53 -10.89
CA LEU A 320 4.37 4.13 -12.00
C LEU A 320 5.88 4.04 -11.80
N PRO A 321 6.44 4.47 -10.66
CA PRO A 321 7.89 4.33 -10.48
C PRO A 321 8.31 2.85 -10.42
N ALA A 322 7.51 1.99 -9.83
CA ALA A 322 7.80 0.56 -9.81
C ALA A 322 7.84 -0.02 -11.23
N PHE A 323 6.82 0.31 -12.04
CA PHE A 323 6.80 -0.14 -13.43
C PHE A 323 8.05 0.32 -14.19
N ALA A 324 8.39 1.60 -14.08
CA ALA A 324 9.53 2.16 -14.79
C ALA A 324 10.83 1.46 -14.38
N LEU A 325 11.06 1.26 -13.09
CA LEU A 325 12.30 0.66 -12.60
C LEU A 325 12.35 -0.85 -12.83
N ILE A 326 11.23 -1.56 -12.67
CA ILE A 326 11.20 -2.99 -12.96
C ILE A 326 11.48 -3.22 -14.45
N ALA A 327 10.83 -2.45 -15.32
CA ALA A 327 11.05 -2.54 -16.77
C ALA A 327 12.50 -2.19 -17.12
N TRP A 328 13.05 -1.15 -16.50
CA TRP A 328 14.43 -0.75 -16.74
C TRP A 328 15.40 -1.85 -16.32
N GLY A 329 15.18 -2.45 -15.15
CA GLY A 329 16.00 -3.57 -14.67
C GLY A 329 15.93 -4.76 -15.62
N ALA A 330 14.75 -5.08 -16.14
CA ALA A 330 14.60 -6.15 -17.13
C ALA A 330 15.35 -5.83 -18.42
N MET A 331 15.29 -4.57 -18.88
CA MET A 331 15.97 -4.15 -20.10
C MET A 331 17.50 -4.20 -19.96
N LEU A 332 18.01 -3.76 -18.82
CA LEU A 332 19.45 -3.85 -18.54
C LEU A 332 19.89 -5.32 -18.44
N ALA A 333 19.10 -6.15 -17.77
CA ALA A 333 19.40 -7.58 -17.63
C ALA A 333 19.41 -8.27 -19.00
N ALA A 334 18.47 -7.91 -19.88
CA ALA A 334 18.41 -8.48 -21.22
C ALA A 334 19.59 -8.05 -22.08
N SER A 335 20.25 -6.94 -21.75
CA SER A 335 21.36 -6.41 -22.53
C SER A 335 22.68 -7.10 -22.22
N ASP A 336 22.87 -7.62 -21.00
CA ASP A 336 24.16 -8.17 -20.58
C ASP A 336 23.96 -9.18 -19.45
N PRO A 337 24.40 -10.45 -19.60
CA PRO A 337 24.26 -11.45 -18.54
C PRO A 337 24.98 -11.09 -17.24
N VAL A 338 26.09 -10.35 -17.31
CA VAL A 338 26.80 -9.93 -16.09
C VAL A 338 25.95 -8.92 -15.31
N LEU A 339 25.32 -7.97 -16.02
CA LEU A 339 24.38 -7.03 -15.41
C LEU A 339 23.18 -7.78 -14.81
N ALA A 340 22.66 -8.76 -15.51
CA ALA A 340 21.52 -9.54 -15.04
C ALA A 340 21.83 -10.19 -13.69
N ASP A 341 22.97 -10.83 -13.56
CA ASP A 341 23.38 -11.47 -12.32
C ASP A 341 23.62 -10.44 -11.21
N GLY A 342 24.31 -9.37 -11.51
CA GLY A 342 24.63 -8.33 -10.55
C GLY A 342 23.38 -7.65 -10.00
N LEU A 343 22.45 -7.28 -10.89
CA LEU A 343 21.21 -6.63 -10.48
C LEU A 343 20.34 -7.56 -9.61
N ALA A 344 20.37 -8.85 -9.92
CA ALA A 344 19.57 -9.83 -9.17
C ALA A 344 20.15 -10.11 -7.78
N THR A 345 21.48 -10.07 -7.64
CA THR A 345 22.13 -10.44 -6.36
C THR A 345 22.50 -9.26 -5.49
N ASN A 346 23.02 -8.18 -6.08
CA ASN A 346 23.42 -6.99 -5.33
C ASN A 346 23.17 -5.74 -6.18
N PRO A 347 21.92 -5.29 -6.25
CA PRO A 347 21.57 -4.19 -7.16
C PRO A 347 22.26 -2.87 -6.83
N LEU A 348 22.43 -2.56 -5.54
CA LEU A 348 23.04 -1.29 -5.14
C LEU A 348 24.49 -1.20 -5.62
N HIS A 349 25.26 -2.26 -5.36
CA HIS A 349 26.65 -2.31 -5.78
C HIS A 349 26.79 -2.30 -7.31
N THR A 350 25.93 -3.07 -7.98
CA THR A 350 25.97 -3.16 -9.44
C THR A 350 25.73 -1.81 -10.11
N ILE A 351 24.72 -1.09 -9.64
CA ILE A 351 24.40 0.23 -10.16
C ILE A 351 25.53 1.22 -9.87
N ALA A 352 26.06 1.19 -8.65
CA ALA A 352 27.16 2.08 -8.29
C ALA A 352 28.38 1.88 -9.20
N ALA A 353 28.67 0.62 -9.58
CA ALA A 353 29.81 0.31 -10.44
C ALA A 353 29.62 0.79 -11.88
N LEU A 354 28.39 0.99 -12.34
CA LEU A 354 28.11 1.47 -13.70
C LEU A 354 28.27 2.98 -13.84
N LEU A 355 28.30 3.72 -12.74
CA LEU A 355 28.17 5.16 -12.77
C LEU A 355 29.52 5.85 -12.80
N PRO A 356 29.59 7.09 -13.28
CA PRO A 356 30.83 7.87 -13.21
C PRO A 356 31.31 8.00 -11.76
N VAL A 357 32.62 8.15 -11.60
CA VAL A 357 33.27 8.15 -10.27
C VAL A 357 32.67 9.22 -9.33
N TRP A 358 32.18 10.32 -9.89
CA TRP A 358 31.61 11.40 -9.09
C TRP A 358 30.16 11.15 -8.66
N TYR A 359 29.45 10.23 -9.32
CA TYR A 359 28.01 10.07 -9.11
C TYR A 359 27.61 9.07 -8.02
N PRO A 360 28.42 8.06 -7.66
CA PRO A 360 27.96 7.03 -6.73
C PRO A 360 27.47 7.56 -5.39
N VAL A 361 28.09 8.61 -4.82
CA VAL A 361 27.67 9.12 -3.51
C VAL A 361 26.28 9.75 -3.57
N PRO A 362 25.96 10.67 -4.49
CA PRO A 362 24.59 11.16 -4.63
C PRO A 362 23.59 10.05 -4.93
N LEU A 363 23.95 9.09 -5.78
CA LEU A 363 23.06 8.00 -6.12
C LEU A 363 22.79 7.08 -4.93
N LEU A 364 23.84 6.74 -4.18
CA LEU A 364 23.66 5.93 -2.96
C LEU A 364 22.74 6.62 -1.98
N ALA A 365 22.90 7.93 -1.83
CA ALA A 365 22.01 8.69 -0.95
C ALA A 365 20.56 8.60 -1.42
N ALA A 366 20.34 8.73 -2.73
CA ALA A 366 18.99 8.67 -3.30
C ALA A 366 18.35 7.30 -3.13
N ILE A 367 19.12 6.27 -3.43
CA ILE A 367 18.63 4.89 -3.32
C ILE A 367 18.31 4.57 -1.86
N ALA A 368 19.18 5.02 -0.94
CA ALA A 368 18.96 4.85 0.48
C ALA A 368 17.67 5.55 0.93
N LEU A 369 17.44 6.78 0.42
CA LEU A 369 16.25 7.54 0.78
C LEU A 369 14.97 6.86 0.28
N GLY A 370 14.99 6.27 -0.92
CA GLY A 370 13.85 5.52 -1.42
C GLY A 370 13.54 4.30 -0.58
N LEU A 371 14.57 3.55 -0.17
CA LEU A 371 14.39 2.39 0.70
C LEU A 371 13.89 2.82 2.08
N LEU A 372 14.43 3.91 2.63
CA LEU A 372 13.97 4.44 3.92
C LEU A 372 12.50 4.83 3.87
N SER A 373 12.06 5.43 2.76
CA SER A 373 10.65 5.77 2.59
C SER A 373 9.75 4.56 2.79
N GLY A 374 10.14 3.42 2.21
CA GLY A 374 9.39 2.18 2.39
C GLY A 374 9.38 1.69 3.83
N VAL A 375 10.52 1.77 4.50
CA VAL A 375 10.61 1.37 5.91
C VAL A 375 9.70 2.24 6.78
N VAL A 376 9.70 3.56 6.54
CA VAL A 376 8.82 4.50 7.25
C VAL A 376 7.37 4.04 7.15
N LEU A 377 6.92 3.76 5.92
CA LEU A 377 5.52 3.37 5.69
C LEU A 377 5.17 2.04 6.37
N THR A 378 6.08 1.07 6.37
CA THR A 378 5.80 -0.22 7.00
C THR A 378 5.74 -0.11 8.52
N VAL A 379 6.59 0.68 9.14
CA VAL A 379 6.56 0.89 10.60
C VAL A 379 5.28 1.65 10.99
N TYR A 380 4.97 2.71 10.25
CA TYR A 380 3.76 3.51 10.49
C TYR A 380 2.50 2.66 10.38
N SER A 381 2.38 1.90 9.31
CA SER A 381 1.24 1.02 9.05
C SER A 381 1.19 -0.14 10.06
N GLY A 382 2.34 -0.68 10.44
CA GLY A 382 2.42 -1.75 11.43
C GLY A 382 1.84 -1.37 12.77
N GLY A 383 2.03 -0.13 13.18
CA GLY A 383 1.45 0.37 14.43
C GLY A 383 -0.07 0.33 14.40
N PHE A 384 -0.69 0.75 13.29
CA PHE A 384 -2.14 0.68 13.15
C PHE A 384 -2.64 -0.78 13.07
N ALA A 385 -1.89 -1.65 12.41
CA ALA A 385 -2.28 -3.06 12.33
C ALA A 385 -2.29 -3.72 13.72
N LEU A 386 -1.32 -3.37 14.57
CA LEU A 386 -1.30 -3.87 15.94
C LEU A 386 -2.51 -3.38 16.74
N GLN A 387 -2.89 -2.12 16.57
CA GLN A 387 -4.11 -1.61 17.22
C GLN A 387 -5.35 -2.36 16.72
N ALA A 388 -5.42 -2.64 15.42
CA ALA A 388 -6.54 -3.38 14.85
C ALA A 388 -6.58 -4.82 15.34
N LEU A 389 -5.42 -5.40 15.66
CA LEU A 389 -5.34 -6.75 16.22
C LEU A 389 -5.93 -6.81 17.63
N GLY A 390 -6.02 -5.67 18.31
CA GLY A 390 -6.58 -5.59 19.65
C GLY A 390 -5.60 -5.12 20.70
N VAL A 391 -4.41 -4.71 20.31
CA VAL A 391 -3.43 -4.16 21.25
C VAL A 391 -3.93 -2.78 21.72
N ARG A 392 -4.32 -2.70 22.98
CA ARG A 392 -4.93 -1.49 23.54
C ARG A 392 -3.89 -0.53 24.08
N LEU A 393 -3.01 -0.10 23.20
CA LEU A 393 -1.99 0.90 23.51
C LEU A 393 -2.16 2.05 22.54
N ARG A 394 -1.68 3.23 22.95
CA ARG A 394 -1.71 4.39 22.05
C ARG A 394 -0.79 4.15 20.84
N ARG A 395 -1.03 4.91 19.78
CA ARG A 395 -0.31 4.72 18.52
C ARG A 395 1.21 4.78 18.68
N SER A 396 1.71 5.70 19.51
CA SER A 396 3.17 5.79 19.70
C SER A 396 3.75 4.47 20.24
N ALA A 397 3.04 3.82 21.17
CA ALA A 397 3.51 2.55 21.75
C ALA A 397 3.45 1.41 20.73
N THR A 398 2.36 1.32 19.95
CA THR A 398 2.26 0.28 18.93
C THR A 398 3.25 0.53 17.80
N THR A 399 3.58 1.78 17.51
CA THR A 399 4.63 2.10 16.54
C THR A 399 6.00 1.60 17.02
N VAL A 400 6.29 1.73 18.31
CA VAL A 400 7.52 1.16 18.89
C VAL A 400 7.55 -0.35 18.67
N ILE A 401 6.45 -1.04 18.97
CA ILE A 401 6.38 -2.49 18.78
C ILE A 401 6.60 -2.86 17.31
N ALA A 402 5.93 -2.14 16.41
CA ALA A 402 6.09 -2.38 14.97
C ALA A 402 7.54 -2.16 14.53
N GLY A 403 8.18 -1.11 15.06
CA GLY A 403 9.58 -0.84 14.79
C GLY A 403 10.48 -1.97 15.26
N VAL A 404 10.24 -2.49 16.47
CA VAL A 404 11.01 -3.62 17.00
C VAL A 404 10.86 -4.85 16.10
N LEU A 405 9.64 -5.11 15.62
CA LEU A 405 9.39 -6.24 14.73
C LEU A 405 10.14 -6.08 13.39
N VAL A 406 10.14 -4.87 12.84
CA VAL A 406 10.88 -4.57 11.61
C VAL A 406 12.39 -4.76 11.84
N LEU A 407 12.89 -4.21 12.92
CA LEU A 407 14.32 -4.33 13.25
C LEU A 407 14.72 -5.79 13.45
N ALA A 408 13.88 -6.56 14.15
CA ALA A 408 14.14 -7.99 14.36
C ALA A 408 14.16 -8.75 13.03
N ALA A 409 13.22 -8.45 12.13
CA ALA A 409 13.19 -9.08 10.82
C ALA A 409 14.44 -8.73 9.99
N ALA A 410 14.84 -7.45 10.01
CA ALA A 410 16.05 -7.02 9.30
C ALA A 410 17.31 -7.70 9.87
N ALA A 411 17.43 -7.76 11.19
CA ALA A 411 18.56 -8.41 11.84
C ALA A 411 18.60 -9.90 11.51
N ALA A 412 17.44 -10.55 11.48
CA ALA A 412 17.36 -11.97 11.10
C ALA A 412 17.88 -12.15 9.67
N LEU A 413 17.50 -11.25 8.74
CA LEU A 413 18.01 -11.34 7.37
C LEU A 413 19.52 -11.13 7.29
N VAL A 414 20.08 -10.23 8.11
CA VAL A 414 21.53 -10.01 8.14
C VAL A 414 22.28 -11.28 8.57
N PHE A 415 21.77 -11.94 9.59
CA PHE A 415 22.51 -13.06 10.19
C PHE A 415 22.13 -14.43 9.63
N LEU A 416 20.97 -14.57 8.99
CA LEU A 416 20.49 -15.88 8.53
C LEU A 416 20.47 -16.03 7.01
N ALA A 417 20.60 -14.95 6.26
CA ALA A 417 20.45 -14.99 4.81
C ALA A 417 21.72 -15.45 4.11
N GLY A 418 21.80 -16.73 3.80
CA GLY A 418 22.85 -17.23 2.93
C GLY A 418 22.55 -16.98 1.47
N ASP A 419 21.28 -17.16 1.06
CA ASP A 419 20.78 -16.86 -0.27
C ASP A 419 19.63 -15.87 -0.12
N ALA A 420 19.95 -14.59 -0.22
CA ALA A 420 18.97 -13.53 -0.04
C ALA A 420 17.90 -13.55 -1.13
N ARG A 421 18.28 -13.89 -2.37
CA ARG A 421 17.36 -13.92 -3.50
C ARG A 421 16.24 -14.93 -3.28
N GLY A 422 16.62 -16.16 -2.93
CA GLY A 422 15.65 -17.22 -2.67
C GLY A 422 14.82 -16.94 -1.43
N LEU A 423 15.46 -16.43 -0.39
CA LEU A 423 14.77 -16.14 0.86
C LEU A 423 13.69 -15.07 0.68
N ILE A 424 14.05 -13.95 0.05
CA ILE A 424 13.08 -12.87 -0.15
C ILE A 424 11.95 -13.33 -1.05
N ARG A 425 12.26 -14.02 -2.15
CA ARG A 425 11.24 -14.52 -3.05
C ARG A 425 10.27 -15.47 -2.33
N ASP A 426 10.80 -16.46 -1.64
CA ASP A 426 9.95 -17.49 -1.03
C ASP A 426 9.12 -16.95 0.12
N VAL A 427 9.69 -16.07 0.94
CA VAL A 427 8.93 -15.47 2.04
C VAL A 427 7.89 -14.48 1.50
N ALA A 428 8.26 -13.71 0.48
CA ALA A 428 7.32 -12.75 -0.14
C ALA A 428 6.11 -13.48 -0.74
N THR A 429 6.31 -14.57 -1.46
CA THR A 429 5.19 -15.31 -2.04
C THR A 429 4.41 -16.07 -0.98
N THR A 430 5.05 -16.52 0.09
CA THR A 430 4.34 -17.12 1.21
C THR A 430 3.37 -16.12 1.84
N PHE A 431 3.79 -14.88 2.06
CA PHE A 431 2.88 -13.83 2.53
C PHE A 431 1.84 -13.47 1.48
N ALA A 432 2.23 -13.49 0.21
CA ALA A 432 1.35 -13.06 -0.88
C ALA A 432 0.06 -13.88 -0.94
N VAL A 433 0.11 -15.17 -0.60
CA VAL A 433 -1.08 -16.03 -0.66
C VAL A 433 -2.19 -15.53 0.26
N PRO A 434 -2.00 -15.42 1.59
CA PRO A 434 -3.09 -14.94 2.43
C PRO A 434 -3.40 -13.46 2.20
N VAL A 435 -2.42 -12.66 1.83
CA VAL A 435 -2.68 -11.24 1.52
C VAL A 435 -3.55 -11.14 0.27
N ALA A 436 -3.32 -11.97 -0.75
CA ALA A 436 -4.16 -11.99 -1.95
C ALA A 436 -5.59 -12.43 -1.63
N ALA A 437 -5.74 -13.44 -0.75
CA ALA A 437 -7.07 -13.89 -0.32
C ALA A 437 -7.80 -12.75 0.39
N TRP A 438 -7.15 -12.09 1.34
CA TRP A 438 -7.74 -10.94 2.03
C TRP A 438 -8.07 -9.81 1.08
N ALA A 439 -7.12 -9.46 0.21
CA ALA A 439 -7.30 -8.35 -0.73
C ALA A 439 -8.46 -8.62 -1.69
N GLY A 440 -8.58 -9.87 -2.16
CA GLY A 440 -9.70 -10.24 -3.03
C GLY A 440 -11.04 -10.10 -2.34
N ILE A 441 -11.14 -10.63 -1.12
CA ILE A 441 -12.39 -10.55 -0.34
C ILE A 441 -12.74 -9.08 -0.06
N PHE A 442 -11.78 -8.32 0.45
CA PHE A 442 -12.04 -6.93 0.83
C PHE A 442 -12.35 -6.06 -0.39
N ALA A 443 -11.58 -6.19 -1.46
CA ALA A 443 -11.81 -5.42 -2.68
C ALA A 443 -13.17 -5.73 -3.29
N SER A 444 -13.55 -7.01 -3.31
CA SER A 444 -14.85 -7.42 -3.82
C SER A 444 -15.98 -6.80 -3.02
N GLU A 445 -15.87 -6.81 -1.68
CA GLU A 445 -16.89 -6.17 -0.83
C GLU A 445 -16.94 -4.66 -1.07
N MET A 446 -15.78 -4.03 -1.30
CA MET A 446 -15.76 -2.60 -1.62
C MET A 446 -16.49 -2.30 -2.93
N MET A 447 -16.39 -3.19 -3.91
CA MET A 447 -17.13 -3.02 -5.17
C MET A 447 -18.64 -3.21 -5.00
N ILE A 448 -19.04 -4.03 -4.03
CA ILE A 448 -20.46 -4.28 -3.74
C ILE A 448 -21.07 -3.13 -2.93
N ARG A 449 -20.31 -2.54 -2.02
CA ARG A 449 -20.82 -1.51 -1.10
C ARG A 449 -21.24 -0.25 -1.86
N ARG A 450 -22.37 0.30 -1.45
CA ARG A 450 -22.92 1.55 -1.97
C ARG A 450 -22.87 2.68 -0.97
N ARG A 451 -22.65 2.37 0.30
CA ARG A 451 -22.63 3.34 1.40
C ARG A 451 -21.34 3.23 2.18
N ARG A 452 -20.99 4.34 2.81
CA ARG A 452 -19.80 4.42 3.64
C ARG A 452 -19.96 3.59 4.91
N PHE A 453 -18.84 3.36 5.58
CA PHE A 453 -18.81 2.54 6.78
C PHE A 453 -19.40 3.28 7.97
N HIS A 454 -20.01 2.54 8.91
CA HIS A 454 -20.42 3.07 10.20
C HIS A 454 -19.23 2.96 11.15
N ALA A 455 -18.51 4.06 11.31
CA ALA A 455 -17.20 4.08 11.95
C ALA A 455 -17.21 3.58 13.38
N ASP A 456 -18.24 3.99 14.15
CA ASP A 456 -18.33 3.63 15.56
C ASP A 456 -18.51 2.11 15.74
N SER A 457 -19.28 1.49 14.88
CA SER A 457 -19.53 0.03 14.94
C SER A 457 -18.29 -0.79 14.60
N LEU A 458 -17.31 -0.21 13.90
CA LEU A 458 -16.05 -0.89 13.64
C LEU A 458 -15.16 -0.97 14.89
N LEU A 459 -15.44 -0.15 15.89
CA LEU A 459 -14.61 -0.04 17.09
C LEU A 459 -15.14 -0.81 18.28
N ARG A 460 -16.38 -1.33 18.22
CA ARG A 460 -17.00 -1.97 19.37
C ARG A 460 -17.83 -3.18 18.96
N ARG A 461 -17.98 -4.09 19.91
CA ARG A 461 -18.90 -5.22 19.72
C ARG A 461 -20.33 -4.74 19.90
N GLY A 462 -21.26 -5.42 19.24
CA GLY A 462 -22.68 -5.13 19.37
C GLY A 462 -23.20 -4.00 18.49
N GLY A 463 -22.36 -3.50 17.57
CA GLY A 463 -22.81 -2.55 16.57
C GLY A 463 -23.39 -3.26 15.34
N ILE A 464 -23.43 -2.54 14.21
CA ILE A 464 -24.03 -3.11 12.99
C ILE A 464 -23.18 -4.23 12.39
N TYR A 465 -21.88 -4.27 12.70
CA TYR A 465 -21.01 -5.35 12.20
C TYR A 465 -20.97 -6.47 13.22
N PRO A 466 -21.10 -7.73 12.77
CA PRO A 466 -21.10 -8.85 13.72
C PRO A 466 -19.70 -9.07 14.32
N ALA A 467 -19.64 -9.86 15.39
CA ALA A 467 -18.35 -10.21 15.99
C ALA A 467 -17.48 -11.01 15.01
N VAL A 468 -18.08 -11.97 14.31
CA VAL A 468 -17.37 -12.79 13.33
C VAL A 468 -18.26 -12.96 12.10
N ARG A 469 -17.71 -12.67 10.93
CA ARG A 469 -18.37 -13.01 9.67
C ARG A 469 -17.78 -14.33 9.21
N TRP A 470 -18.42 -15.40 9.66
CA TRP A 470 -17.89 -16.75 9.53
C TRP A 470 -17.59 -17.14 8.09
N VAL A 471 -18.45 -16.76 7.14
CA VAL A 471 -18.22 -17.10 5.73
C VAL A 471 -16.90 -16.52 5.24
N ASN A 472 -16.64 -15.25 5.57
CA ASN A 472 -15.41 -14.61 5.12
C ASN A 472 -14.18 -15.11 5.89
N VAL A 473 -14.30 -15.35 7.19
CA VAL A 473 -13.17 -15.85 7.97
C VAL A 473 -12.79 -17.27 7.53
N VAL A 474 -13.77 -18.18 7.46
CA VAL A 474 -13.52 -19.55 7.02
C VAL A 474 -13.08 -19.54 5.55
N GLY A 475 -13.74 -18.73 4.73
CA GLY A 475 -13.37 -18.60 3.31
C GLY A 475 -11.94 -18.14 3.13
N PHE A 476 -11.51 -17.15 3.94
CA PHE A 476 -10.13 -16.67 3.92
C PHE A 476 -9.14 -17.80 4.20
N VAL A 477 -9.42 -18.59 5.25
CA VAL A 477 -8.54 -19.71 5.63
C VAL A 477 -8.52 -20.79 4.53
N VAL A 478 -9.68 -21.15 4.00
CA VAL A 478 -9.79 -22.18 2.95
C VAL A 478 -9.09 -21.70 1.67
N ILE A 479 -9.33 -20.45 1.28
CA ILE A 479 -8.70 -19.89 0.07
C ILE A 479 -7.19 -19.83 0.24
N ALA A 480 -6.70 -19.42 1.42
CA ALA A 480 -5.26 -19.41 1.68
C ALA A 480 -4.68 -20.83 1.59
N ALA A 481 -5.40 -21.82 2.13
CA ALA A 481 -4.95 -23.21 2.05
C ALA A 481 -4.87 -23.69 0.60
N LEU A 482 -5.87 -23.34 -0.22
CA LEU A 482 -5.84 -23.70 -1.64
C LEU A 482 -4.69 -23.00 -2.36
N GLY A 483 -4.47 -21.72 -2.04
CA GLY A 483 -3.36 -20.97 -2.61
C GLY A 483 -2.01 -21.56 -2.25
N PHE A 484 -1.80 -21.88 -0.97
CA PHE A 484 -0.56 -22.52 -0.54
C PHE A 484 -0.35 -23.89 -1.20
N GLY A 485 -1.43 -24.58 -1.50
CA GLY A 485 -1.33 -25.86 -2.22
C GLY A 485 -0.81 -25.73 -3.63
N LEU A 486 -0.87 -24.52 -4.20
CA LEU A 486 -0.47 -24.25 -5.58
C LEU A 486 0.73 -23.31 -5.67
N THR A 487 1.45 -23.13 -4.57
CA THR A 487 2.71 -22.39 -4.53
C THR A 487 3.86 -23.34 -4.22
N SER A 488 5.09 -22.91 -4.46
CA SER A 488 6.26 -23.70 -4.15
C SER A 488 7.30 -22.83 -3.47
N ALA A 489 8.08 -23.43 -2.57
CA ALA A 489 9.16 -22.75 -1.89
C ALA A 489 10.26 -23.76 -1.59
N GLU A 490 11.50 -23.35 -1.83
CA GLU A 490 12.67 -24.17 -1.60
C GLU A 490 13.31 -23.91 -0.25
N LEU A 491 12.99 -22.77 0.35
CA LEU A 491 13.59 -22.39 1.62
C LEU A 491 13.24 -23.39 2.72
N PRO A 492 14.21 -23.84 3.53
CA PRO A 492 13.90 -24.73 4.65
C PRO A 492 12.84 -24.14 5.57
N GLY A 493 11.85 -24.95 5.90
CA GLY A 493 10.71 -24.49 6.70
C GLY A 493 9.52 -24.02 5.89
N LEU A 494 9.69 -23.77 4.59
CA LEU A 494 8.59 -23.35 3.71
C LEU A 494 8.23 -24.41 2.67
N GLY A 495 8.94 -25.53 2.63
CA GLY A 495 8.73 -26.58 1.63
C GLY A 495 7.46 -27.37 1.78
N TRP A 496 6.64 -27.11 2.81
CA TRP A 496 5.35 -27.77 3.01
C TRP A 496 4.30 -27.33 1.97
N GLN A 497 4.56 -26.25 1.25
CA GLN A 497 3.66 -25.71 0.23
C GLN A 497 3.64 -26.62 -0.99
N GLY A 498 2.68 -26.41 -1.88
CA GLY A 498 2.61 -27.09 -3.16
C GLY A 498 1.94 -28.45 -3.12
N TYR A 499 1.21 -28.76 -2.05
CA TYR A 499 0.61 -30.07 -1.86
C TYR A 499 -0.54 -30.37 -2.84
N LEU A 500 -1.03 -29.38 -3.57
CA LEU A 500 -2.03 -29.62 -4.63
C LEU A 500 -1.41 -29.73 -6.02
N LEU A 501 -0.14 -29.34 -6.17
CA LEU A 501 0.51 -29.38 -7.48
C LEU A 501 0.55 -30.78 -8.11
N PRO A 502 0.83 -31.87 -7.35
CA PRO A 502 0.84 -33.19 -7.96
C PRO A 502 -0.49 -33.62 -8.57
N PHE A 503 -1.61 -33.06 -8.08
CA PHE A 503 -2.94 -33.41 -8.60
C PHE A 503 -3.26 -32.73 -9.94
N LEU A 504 -2.41 -31.81 -10.40
CA LEU A 504 -2.63 -31.14 -11.70
C LEU A 504 -2.26 -32.02 -12.88
N GLY A 505 -1.50 -33.11 -12.65
CA GLY A 505 -1.13 -34.02 -13.72
C GLY A 505 -0.13 -33.43 -14.72
N LEU A 506 0.63 -32.42 -14.32
CA LEU A 506 1.60 -31.78 -15.20
C LEU A 506 2.93 -32.53 -15.15
N PRO A 507 3.69 -32.54 -16.27
CA PRO A 507 5.02 -33.18 -16.27
C PRO A 507 5.99 -32.41 -15.39
N ASP A 508 6.99 -33.12 -14.89
CA ASP A 508 8.08 -32.50 -14.13
C ASP A 508 8.76 -31.42 -14.98
N GLY A 509 9.02 -30.27 -14.38
CA GLY A 509 9.64 -29.15 -15.08
C GLY A 509 8.66 -28.23 -15.78
N ASP A 510 7.35 -28.51 -15.72
CA ASP A 510 6.36 -27.60 -16.27
C ASP A 510 6.44 -26.25 -15.56
N PRO A 511 6.49 -25.13 -16.33
CA PRO A 511 6.63 -23.81 -15.70
C PRO A 511 5.53 -23.47 -14.70
N LEU A 512 4.34 -24.03 -14.83
CA LEU A 512 3.24 -23.75 -13.90
C LEU A 512 3.55 -24.26 -12.49
N LEU A 513 4.34 -25.33 -12.36
CA LEU A 513 4.67 -25.91 -11.07
C LEU A 513 5.54 -25.00 -10.20
N THR A 514 6.27 -24.08 -10.82
CA THR A 514 7.10 -23.11 -10.09
C THR A 514 6.60 -21.68 -10.25
N SER A 515 5.38 -21.51 -10.75
CA SER A 515 4.84 -20.19 -11.05
C SER A 515 4.25 -19.47 -9.85
N ASP A 516 3.99 -20.21 -8.76
CA ASP A 516 3.24 -19.69 -7.59
C ASP A 516 1.85 -19.18 -7.99
N VAL A 517 1.22 -19.87 -8.92
CA VAL A 517 -0.12 -19.55 -9.41
C VAL A 517 -1.14 -19.49 -8.26
N GLY A 518 -0.83 -20.12 -7.13
CA GLY A 518 -1.68 -20.07 -5.95
C GLY A 518 -1.99 -18.66 -5.47
N VAL A 519 -1.08 -17.70 -5.70
CA VAL A 519 -1.34 -16.29 -5.37
C VAL A 519 -2.51 -15.76 -6.20
N LEU A 520 -2.51 -16.03 -7.51
CA LEU A 520 -3.59 -15.57 -8.39
C LEU A 520 -4.88 -16.32 -8.11
N VAL A 521 -4.79 -17.61 -7.80
CA VAL A 521 -5.98 -18.40 -7.42
C VAL A 521 -6.58 -17.82 -6.14
N ALA A 522 -5.75 -17.49 -5.15
CA ALA A 522 -6.25 -16.88 -3.91
C ALA A 522 -6.95 -15.54 -4.17
N LEU A 523 -6.39 -14.73 -5.07
CA LEU A 523 -7.03 -13.46 -5.44
C LEU A 523 -8.39 -13.70 -6.09
N VAL A 524 -8.45 -14.57 -7.09
CA VAL A 524 -9.70 -14.83 -7.83
C VAL A 524 -10.76 -15.43 -6.91
N LEU A 525 -10.41 -16.44 -6.11
CA LEU A 525 -11.36 -17.04 -5.18
C LEU A 525 -11.80 -16.03 -4.12
N GLY A 526 -10.88 -15.16 -3.67
CA GLY A 526 -11.21 -14.10 -2.73
C GLY A 526 -12.22 -13.12 -3.32
N ILE A 527 -12.06 -12.76 -4.59
CA ILE A 527 -13.01 -11.86 -5.27
C ILE A 527 -14.36 -12.55 -5.42
N LEU A 528 -14.37 -13.83 -5.80
CA LEU A 528 -15.61 -14.56 -6.05
C LEU A 528 -16.43 -14.80 -4.78
N LEU A 529 -15.79 -15.00 -3.65
CA LEU A 529 -16.49 -15.37 -2.42
C LEU A 529 -17.56 -14.34 -2.03
N PRO A 530 -17.28 -13.03 -1.91
CA PRO A 530 -18.34 -12.09 -1.59
C PRO A 530 -19.39 -11.94 -2.67
N LEU A 531 -19.04 -12.13 -3.94
CA LEU A 531 -20.01 -12.03 -5.03
C LEU A 531 -21.10 -13.08 -4.92
N VAL A 532 -20.77 -14.26 -4.38
CA VAL A 532 -21.77 -15.33 -4.24
C VAL A 532 -22.39 -15.38 -2.85
N SER A 533 -21.79 -14.75 -1.83
CA SER A 533 -22.22 -14.98 -0.44
C SER A 533 -22.48 -13.71 0.37
N ALA A 534 -21.89 -12.56 0.01
CA ALA A 534 -21.85 -11.41 0.93
C ALA A 534 -22.87 -10.33 0.62
N ILE A 535 -23.50 -10.34 -0.57
CA ILE A 535 -24.36 -9.23 -0.98
C ILE A 535 -25.50 -9.00 0.03
N PRO A 536 -26.26 -10.03 0.47
CA PRO A 536 -27.30 -9.77 1.47
C PRO A 536 -26.76 -9.24 2.80
N ALA A 537 -25.62 -9.74 3.25
CA ALA A 537 -25.03 -9.27 4.50
C ALA A 537 -24.60 -7.80 4.42
N ILE A 538 -24.01 -7.41 3.28
CA ILE A 538 -23.60 -6.02 3.07
C ILE A 538 -24.82 -5.11 3.05
N ARG A 539 -25.89 -5.50 2.35
CA ARG A 539 -27.11 -4.69 2.30
C ARG A 539 -27.72 -4.50 3.69
N ARG A 540 -27.77 -5.57 4.50
CA ARG A 540 -28.26 -5.45 5.88
C ARG A 540 -27.41 -4.48 6.71
N GLN A 541 -26.08 -4.50 6.53
CA GLN A 541 -25.20 -3.55 7.22
C GLN A 541 -25.49 -2.11 6.79
N GLU A 542 -25.70 -1.91 5.49
CA GLU A 542 -25.96 -0.58 4.94
C GLU A 542 -27.32 -0.04 5.39
N ASP A 543 -28.34 -0.90 5.45
CA ASP A 543 -29.66 -0.49 5.91
C ASP A 543 -29.64 -0.14 7.40
N ALA A 544 -28.96 -0.96 8.20
CA ALA A 544 -28.83 -0.71 9.63
C ALA A 544 -28.04 0.57 9.95
N SER A 545 -27.21 1.06 9.03
CA SER A 545 -26.44 2.28 9.25
C SER A 545 -27.27 3.55 9.06
N VAL A 546 -28.50 3.43 8.54
CA VAL A 546 -29.39 4.59 8.32
C VAL A 546 -30.28 4.84 9.54
N ASP A 547 -30.60 3.78 10.30
CA ASP A 547 -31.42 3.87 11.50
C ASP A 547 -30.59 4.32 12.71
#